data_0a6fec24ea04ab35d17228862f592057
#
_entry.id   0a6fec24ea04ab35d17228862f592057
#
_cell.length_a   1.000
_cell.length_b   1.000
_cell.length_c   1.000
_cell.angle_alpha   90.00
_cell.angle_beta   90.00
_cell.angle_gamma   90.00
#
_symmetry.space_group_name_H-M   'P 1'
#
loop_
_entity.id
_entity.type
_entity.pdbx_description
1 polymer ?
#
loop_
_entity_poly.entity_id
_entity_poly.type
_entity_poly.pdbx_seq_one_letter_code
_entity_poly.pdbx_strand_id
1 'polypeptide(L)'
;TPYTVSQLMSDLDTNALGASEKYKGQYVELTGKLNAIDSDGKYIDIVSGDDEFEFIGVTCYIKSDEQKAVIMSASTGDTLVVKGKITDVGDVLGYYLNIDEIAKQ
;
A
#
# COMPACT_ATOMS: atom_id res chain seq x y z
N THR A 1 1.08 -10.89 -8.86
CA THR A 1 2.51 -10.92 -8.56
C THR A 1 2.75 -10.41 -7.15
N PRO A 2 3.44 -11.17 -6.30
CA PRO A 2 3.71 -10.77 -4.92
C PRO A 2 4.92 -9.85 -4.83
N TYR A 3 4.75 -8.77 -4.08
CA TYR A 3 5.82 -7.81 -3.76
C TYR A 3 5.71 -7.41 -2.30
N THR A 4 6.80 -6.88 -1.74
CA THR A 4 6.76 -6.16 -0.47
C THR A 4 6.74 -4.66 -0.75
N VAL A 5 6.21 -3.89 0.18
CA VAL A 5 6.27 -2.42 0.09
C VAL A 5 7.73 -1.96 0.05
N SER A 6 8.61 -2.67 0.76
CA SER A 6 10.06 -2.39 0.73
C SER A 6 10.62 -2.43 -0.69
N GLN A 7 10.23 -3.44 -1.50
CA GLN A 7 10.66 -3.55 -2.90
C GLN A 7 10.16 -2.37 -3.74
N LEU A 8 8.88 -2.01 -3.57
CA LEU A 8 8.29 -0.88 -4.29
C LEU A 8 8.99 0.43 -3.96
N MET A 9 9.29 0.65 -2.68
CA MET A 9 9.95 1.88 -2.25
C MET A 9 11.39 1.95 -2.72
N SER A 10 12.09 0.82 -2.74
CA SER A 10 13.45 0.73 -3.28
C SER A 10 13.48 1.09 -4.76
N ASP A 11 12.53 0.56 -5.53
CA ASP A 11 12.43 0.86 -6.97
C ASP A 11 12.13 2.35 -7.20
N LEU A 12 11.25 2.93 -6.38
CA LEU A 12 10.90 4.35 -6.47
C LEU A 12 12.10 5.25 -6.19
N ASP A 13 12.87 4.93 -5.14
CA ASP A 13 14.05 5.70 -4.77
C ASP A 13 15.16 5.60 -5.82
N THR A 14 15.30 4.43 -6.45
CA THR A 14 16.32 4.22 -7.48
C THR A 14 15.99 4.96 -8.77
N ASN A 15 14.73 4.89 -9.20
CA ASN A 15 14.29 5.53 -10.44
C ASN A 15 12.77 5.63 -10.47
N ALA A 16 12.25 6.82 -10.14
CA ALA A 16 10.81 7.05 -10.07
C ALA A 16 10.11 6.82 -11.41
N LEU A 17 10.74 7.20 -12.52
CA LEU A 17 10.16 6.97 -13.84
C LEU A 17 10.09 5.47 -14.16
N GLY A 18 11.15 4.74 -13.84
CA GLY A 18 11.19 3.29 -14.04
C GLY A 18 10.16 2.57 -13.17
N ALA A 19 9.97 3.01 -11.93
CA ALA A 19 8.95 2.45 -11.04
C ALA A 19 7.56 2.71 -11.60
N SER A 20 7.29 3.90 -12.09
CA SER A 20 6.00 4.24 -12.71
C SER A 20 5.71 3.35 -13.91
N GLU A 21 6.70 3.18 -14.79
CA GLU A 21 6.55 2.31 -15.97
C GLU A 21 6.30 0.84 -15.59
N LYS A 22 6.94 0.38 -14.52
CA LYS A 22 6.84 -1.00 -14.08
C LYS A 22 5.51 -1.31 -13.38
N TYR A 23 5.04 -0.41 -12.54
CA TYR A 23 3.94 -0.72 -11.61
C TYR A 23 2.60 -0.07 -11.95
N LYS A 24 2.60 1.09 -12.57
CA LYS A 24 1.35 1.81 -12.84
C LYS A 24 0.43 0.98 -13.74
N GLY A 25 -0.82 0.77 -13.29
CA GLY A 25 -1.80 -0.02 -14.01
C GLY A 25 -1.69 -1.52 -13.77
N GLN A 26 -0.75 -1.98 -12.95
CA GLN A 26 -0.56 -3.40 -12.67
C GLN A 26 -1.35 -3.86 -11.46
N TYR A 27 -1.83 -5.11 -11.51
CA TYR A 27 -2.42 -5.78 -10.36
C TYR A 27 -1.30 -6.45 -9.57
N VAL A 28 -1.25 -6.19 -8.29
CA VAL A 28 -0.17 -6.67 -7.41
C VAL A 28 -0.75 -7.24 -6.12
N GLU A 29 0.07 -8.04 -5.45
CA GLU A 29 -0.16 -8.46 -4.08
C GLU A 29 0.97 -7.85 -3.25
N LEU A 30 0.61 -6.97 -2.31
CA LEU A 30 1.58 -6.25 -1.49
C LEU A 30 1.51 -6.69 -0.04
N THR A 31 2.67 -6.95 0.53
CA THR A 31 2.83 -7.16 1.97
C THR A 31 3.50 -5.94 2.56
N GLY A 32 2.88 -5.34 3.56
CA GLY A 32 3.40 -4.15 4.20
C GLY A 32 2.83 -3.95 5.59
N LYS A 33 3.36 -2.96 6.28
CA LYS A 33 2.98 -2.63 7.65
C LYS A 33 1.96 -1.51 7.65
N LEU A 34 0.85 -1.70 8.37
CA LEU A 34 -0.20 -0.69 8.49
C LEU A 34 0.34 0.50 9.27
N ASN A 35 0.38 1.66 8.63
CA ASN A 35 0.91 2.89 9.21
C ASN A 35 -0.19 3.86 9.65
N ALA A 36 -1.24 3.98 8.85
CA ALA A 36 -2.33 4.90 9.14
C ALA A 36 -3.65 4.40 8.58
N ILE A 37 -4.73 4.74 9.25
CA ILE A 37 -6.10 4.43 8.84
C ILE A 37 -6.87 5.74 8.80
N ASP A 38 -7.47 6.05 7.64
CA ASP A 38 -8.31 7.23 7.50
C ASP A 38 -9.57 7.07 8.35
N SER A 39 -9.86 8.06 9.18
CA SER A 39 -11.01 8.01 10.10
C SER A 39 -12.35 7.99 9.38
N ASP A 40 -12.41 8.48 8.15
CA ASP A 40 -13.62 8.45 7.32
C ASP A 40 -13.75 7.14 6.52
N GLY A 41 -12.76 6.25 6.62
CA GLY A 41 -12.84 4.94 5.99
C GLY A 41 -12.59 4.95 4.50
N LYS A 42 -11.87 5.92 3.96
CA LYS A 42 -11.59 6.05 2.53
C LYS A 42 -10.33 5.30 2.11
N TYR A 43 -9.30 5.29 2.96
CA TYR A 43 -8.01 4.69 2.62
C TYR A 43 -7.26 4.23 3.87
N ILE A 44 -6.24 3.43 3.61
CA ILE A 44 -5.19 3.12 4.58
C ILE A 44 -3.85 3.41 3.94
N ASP A 45 -2.82 3.60 4.77
CA ASP A 45 -1.46 3.78 4.32
C ASP A 45 -0.61 2.62 4.84
N ILE A 46 0.09 1.93 3.94
CA ILE A 46 1.00 0.85 4.29
C ILE A 46 2.43 1.24 3.91
N VAL A 47 3.36 0.87 4.77
CA VAL A 47 4.78 1.20 4.63
C VAL A 47 5.62 -0.07 4.71
N SER A 48 6.93 0.06 4.42
CA SER A 48 7.83 -1.10 4.47
C SER A 48 8.06 -1.60 5.90
N GLY A 49 8.05 -0.69 6.87
CA GLY A 49 8.41 -1.01 8.25
C GLY A 49 9.92 -1.05 8.48
N ASP A 50 10.72 -0.70 7.47
CA ASP A 50 12.19 -0.70 7.58
C ASP A 50 12.72 0.48 8.40
N ASP A 51 11.94 1.56 8.47
CA ASP A 51 12.28 2.78 9.20
C ASP A 51 11.06 3.25 10.00
N GLU A 52 11.22 3.47 11.30
CA GLU A 52 10.10 3.91 12.16
C GLU A 52 9.60 5.31 11.82
N PHE A 53 10.39 6.10 11.08
CA PHE A 53 10.02 7.44 10.63
C PHE A 53 9.56 7.48 9.17
N GLU A 54 9.24 6.33 8.62
CA GLU A 54 8.79 6.23 7.23
C GLU A 54 7.38 6.83 7.08
N PHE A 55 7.24 7.80 6.18
CA PHE A 55 5.97 8.49 5.92
C PHE A 55 5.40 8.22 4.54
N ILE A 56 6.24 7.74 3.62
CA ILE A 56 5.85 7.50 2.23
C ILE A 56 5.76 6.00 2.01
N GLY A 57 4.68 5.56 1.42
CA GLY A 57 4.46 4.15 1.15
C GLY A 57 3.41 3.97 0.07
N VAL A 58 2.40 3.16 0.36
CA VAL A 58 1.31 2.90 -0.57
C VAL A 58 -0.01 3.31 0.08
N THR A 59 -0.71 4.24 -0.55
CA THR A 59 -2.05 4.65 -0.14
C THR A 59 -3.05 3.72 -0.82
N CYS A 60 -3.77 2.94 -0.03
CA CYS A 60 -4.68 1.91 -0.50
C CYS A 60 -6.12 2.36 -0.27
N TYR A 61 -6.87 2.57 -1.35
CA TYR A 61 -8.26 3.02 -1.26
C TYR A 61 -9.19 1.86 -0.96
N ILE A 62 -10.04 2.04 0.07
CA ILE A 62 -11.03 1.07 0.51
C ILE A 62 -12.21 1.13 -0.46
N LYS A 63 -12.62 -0.03 -1.00
CA LYS A 63 -13.65 -0.10 -2.04
C LYS A 63 -14.91 -0.85 -1.62
N SER A 64 -14.93 -1.48 -0.45
CA SER A 64 -16.10 -2.23 0.00
C SER A 64 -16.21 -2.25 1.53
N ASP A 65 -17.40 -2.56 2.03
CA ASP A 65 -17.63 -2.71 3.46
C ASP A 65 -16.91 -3.94 4.03
N GLU A 66 -16.70 -4.98 3.23
CA GLU A 66 -15.95 -6.16 3.62
C GLU A 66 -14.49 -5.81 3.90
N GLN A 67 -13.89 -5.00 3.03
CA GLN A 67 -12.53 -4.51 3.23
C GLN A 67 -12.44 -3.63 4.48
N LYS A 68 -13.42 -2.76 4.68
CA LYS A 68 -13.50 -1.91 5.86
C LYS A 68 -13.55 -2.75 7.15
N ALA A 69 -14.31 -3.83 7.15
CA ALA A 69 -14.42 -4.72 8.30
C ALA A 69 -13.07 -5.36 8.68
N VAL A 70 -12.29 -5.79 7.69
CA VAL A 70 -10.94 -6.32 7.92
C VAL A 70 -10.05 -5.25 8.56
N ILE A 71 -10.10 -4.03 8.04
CA ILE A 71 -9.28 -2.92 8.53
C ILE A 71 -9.68 -2.55 9.96
N MET A 72 -10.98 -2.56 10.27
CA MET A 72 -11.46 -2.26 11.62
C MET A 72 -10.98 -3.29 12.66
N SER A 73 -10.67 -4.50 12.24
CA SER A 73 -10.12 -5.52 13.13
C SER A 73 -8.60 -5.45 13.26
N ALA A 74 -7.95 -4.60 12.47
CA ALA A 74 -6.50 -4.44 12.47
C ALA A 74 -6.07 -3.25 13.32
N SER A 75 -4.77 -3.19 13.63
CA SER A 75 -4.17 -2.08 14.37
C SER A 75 -2.94 -1.60 13.62
N THR A 76 -2.60 -0.32 13.80
CA THR A 76 -1.35 0.21 13.26
C THR A 76 -0.17 -0.63 13.77
N GLY A 77 0.74 -0.95 12.89
CA GLY A 77 1.85 -1.86 13.16
C GLY A 77 1.62 -3.30 12.71
N ASP A 78 0.37 -3.67 12.42
CA ASP A 78 0.06 -5.00 11.89
C ASP A 78 0.60 -5.15 10.47
N THR A 79 0.99 -6.36 10.10
CA THR A 79 1.36 -6.67 8.72
C THR A 79 0.12 -7.08 7.96
N LEU A 80 -0.10 -6.46 6.81
CA LEU A 80 -1.23 -6.72 5.94
C LEU A 80 -0.77 -7.22 4.59
N VAL A 81 -1.61 -8.03 3.96
CA VAL A 81 -1.48 -8.41 2.55
C VAL A 81 -2.63 -7.76 1.80
N VAL A 82 -2.31 -6.92 0.83
CA VAL A 82 -3.27 -6.16 0.04
C VAL A 82 -3.13 -6.54 -1.42
N LYS A 83 -4.21 -6.97 -2.03
CA LYS A 83 -4.25 -7.22 -3.47
C LYS A 83 -5.06 -6.13 -4.14
N GLY A 84 -4.54 -5.60 -5.24
CA GLY A 84 -5.24 -4.56 -5.96
C GLY A 84 -4.44 -4.01 -7.12
N LYS A 85 -5.00 -2.98 -7.74
CA LYS A 85 -4.41 -2.33 -8.91
C LYS A 85 -3.72 -1.04 -8.49
N ILE A 86 -2.46 -0.90 -8.88
CA ILE A 86 -1.72 0.35 -8.70
C ILE A 86 -2.24 1.34 -9.74
N THR A 87 -2.78 2.46 -9.26
CA THR A 87 -3.39 3.48 -10.13
C THR A 87 -2.47 4.64 -10.41
N ASP A 88 -1.53 4.91 -9.52
CA ASP A 88 -0.60 6.03 -9.68
C ASP A 88 0.71 5.78 -8.94
N VAL A 89 1.77 6.44 -9.42
CA VAL A 89 3.11 6.35 -8.84
C VAL A 89 3.71 7.75 -8.83
N GLY A 90 4.14 8.23 -7.67
CA GLY A 90 4.72 9.55 -7.53
C GLY A 90 5.94 9.55 -6.62
N ASP A 91 6.96 10.33 -6.97
CA ASP A 91 8.21 10.40 -6.22
C ASP A 91 8.06 11.10 -4.86
N VAL A 92 7.01 11.91 -4.69
CA VAL A 92 6.77 12.64 -3.45
C VAL A 92 5.79 11.92 -2.53
N LEU A 93 4.68 11.41 -3.08
CA LEU A 93 3.59 10.83 -2.30
C LEU A 93 3.56 9.30 -2.33
N GLY A 94 4.44 8.67 -3.11
CA GLY A 94 4.50 7.23 -3.21
C GLY A 94 3.49 6.64 -4.18
N TYR A 95 3.00 5.44 -3.83
CA TYR A 95 2.09 4.69 -4.69
C TYR A 95 0.63 4.85 -4.24
N TYR A 96 -0.28 4.72 -5.20
CA TYR A 96 -1.72 4.65 -4.93
C TYR A 96 -2.26 3.35 -5.50
N LEU A 97 -3.12 2.68 -4.74
CA LEU A 97 -3.66 1.37 -5.08
C LEU A 97 -5.15 1.31 -4.72
N ASN A 98 -5.95 0.72 -5.60
CA ASN A 98 -7.34 0.38 -5.30
C ASN A 98 -7.39 -1.05 -4.80
N ILE A 99 -7.93 -1.25 -3.60
CA ILE A 99 -7.97 -2.58 -2.95
C ILE A 99 -9.02 -3.46 -3.62
N ASP A 100 -8.63 -4.68 -4.01
CA ASP A 100 -9.54 -5.75 -4.39
C ASP A 100 -9.78 -6.72 -3.23
N GLU A 101 -8.70 -7.09 -2.53
CA GLU A 101 -8.74 -7.98 -1.38
C GLU A 101 -7.73 -7.52 -0.34
N ILE A 102 -8.03 -7.71 0.94
CA ILE A 102 -7.16 -7.38 2.04
C ILE A 102 -7.28 -8.41 3.14
N ALA A 103 -6.16 -8.77 3.75
CA ALA A 103 -6.11 -9.70 4.87
C ALA A 103 -4.97 -9.33 5.83
N LYS A 104 -5.16 -9.67 7.09
CA LYS A 104 -4.06 -9.63 8.07
C LYS A 104 -3.16 -10.85 7.84
N GLN A 105 -1.87 -10.62 7.93
CA GLN A 105 -0.91 -11.70 7.85
C GLN A 105 -0.73 -12.38 9.20
#